data_762224c5dfa9c883351bf2cdfb47e8e2
#
_entry.id   762224c5dfa9c883351bf2cdfb47e8e2
#
_cell.length_a   1.000
_cell.length_b   1.000
_cell.length_c   1.000
_cell.angle_alpha   90.00
_cell.angle_beta   90.00
_cell.angle_gamma   90.00
#
_symmetry.space_group_name_H-M   'P 1'
#
loop_
_entity.id
_entity.type
_entity.pdbx_description
1 polymer ?
#
loop_
_entity_poly.entity_id
_entity_poly.type
_entity_poly.pdbx_seq_one_letter_code
_entity_poly.pdbx_strand_id
1 'polypeptide(L)' 'MPEKKVIDARGSFCPGPLMELIGWIKLASIGDELEVLSTDKGSAADIPEWIRKVGHELIGVREEAGVWHVTVKKTK' A
#
# COMPACT_ATOMS: atom_id res chain seq x y z
N MET A 1 19.68 -3.71 -4.75
CA MET A 1 18.50 -3.68 -5.61
C MET A 1 17.25 -3.47 -4.77
N PRO A 2 16.30 -2.63 -5.22
CA PRO A 2 15.06 -2.46 -4.46
C PRO A 2 14.27 -3.77 -4.46
N GLU A 3 13.64 -4.05 -3.33
CA GLU A 3 12.79 -5.22 -3.17
C GLU A 3 11.33 -4.83 -3.31
N LYS A 4 10.51 -5.78 -3.73
CA LYS A 4 9.06 -5.62 -3.75
C LYS A 4 8.46 -6.51 -2.68
N LYS A 5 7.70 -5.88 -1.76
CA LYS A 5 6.99 -6.58 -0.69
C LYS A 5 5.50 -6.58 -1.01
N VAL A 6 4.89 -7.76 -0.97
CA VAL A 6 3.44 -7.89 -1.12
C VAL A 6 2.83 -8.04 0.28
N ILE A 7 1.91 -7.16 0.61
CA ILE A 7 1.22 -7.13 1.89
C ILE A 7 -0.21 -7.60 1.66
N ASP A 8 -0.52 -8.79 2.15
CA ASP A 8 -1.86 -9.36 1.99
C ASP A 8 -2.75 -8.89 3.13
N ALA A 9 -3.58 -7.90 2.85
CA ALA A 9 -4.54 -7.37 3.81
C ALA A 9 -5.98 -7.68 3.40
N ARG A 10 -6.17 -8.70 2.55
CA ARG A 10 -7.51 -9.12 2.14
C ARG A 10 -8.30 -9.60 3.36
N GLY A 11 -9.58 -9.24 3.41
CA GLY A 11 -10.44 -9.56 4.53
C GLY A 11 -10.35 -8.58 5.69
N SER A 12 -9.42 -7.65 5.67
CA SER A 12 -9.32 -6.58 6.66
C SER A 12 -10.06 -5.33 6.18
N PHE A 13 -10.58 -4.56 7.13
CA PHE A 13 -11.33 -3.34 6.84
C PHE A 13 -10.51 -2.13 7.30
N CYS A 14 -10.79 -0.97 6.68
CA CYS A 14 -10.16 0.28 7.07
C CYS A 14 -10.32 0.53 8.58
N PRO A 15 -9.25 0.90 9.31
CA PRO A 15 -7.93 1.29 8.80
C PRO A 15 -6.90 0.16 8.72
N GLY A 16 -7.33 -1.11 8.78
CA GLY A 16 -6.42 -2.25 8.82
C GLY A 16 -5.37 -2.29 7.71
N PRO A 17 -5.78 -2.28 6.41
CA PRO A 17 -4.79 -2.33 5.32
C PRO A 17 -3.83 -1.14 5.34
N LEU A 18 -4.31 0.04 5.68
CA LEU A 18 -3.46 1.23 5.78
C LEU A 18 -2.45 1.07 6.91
N MET A 19 -2.88 0.57 8.05
CA MET A 19 -2.00 0.36 9.21
C MET A 19 -0.93 -0.69 8.90
N GLU A 20 -1.29 -1.74 8.18
CA GLU A 20 -0.34 -2.75 7.72
C GLU A 20 0.74 -2.10 6.84
N LEU A 21 0.32 -1.28 5.88
CA LEU A 21 1.25 -0.59 5.00
C LEU A 21 2.18 0.32 5.78
N ILE A 22 1.65 1.10 6.72
CA ILE A 22 2.45 2.00 7.55
C ILE A 22 3.53 1.23 8.29
N GLY A 23 3.18 0.08 8.88
CA GLY A 23 4.13 -0.75 9.58
C GLY A 23 5.25 -1.27 8.70
N TRP A 24 4.90 -1.79 7.52
CA TRP A 24 5.87 -2.36 6.60
C TRP A 24 6.75 -1.31 5.93
N ILE A 25 6.17 -0.14 5.59
CA ILE A 25 6.96 0.91 4.91
C ILE A 25 8.01 1.51 5.84
N LYS A 26 7.77 1.50 7.14
CA LYS A 26 8.77 1.94 8.12
C LYS A 26 9.99 1.03 8.15
N LEU A 27 9.80 -0.25 7.87
CA LEU A 27 10.86 -1.25 7.87
C LEU A 27 11.54 -1.36 6.51
N ALA A 28 10.94 -0.83 5.46
CA ALA A 28 11.49 -0.91 4.11
C ALA A 28 12.64 0.07 3.93
N SER A 29 13.47 -0.20 2.92
CA SER A 29 14.53 0.71 2.52
C SER A 29 14.02 1.69 1.47
N ILE A 30 14.66 2.84 1.38
CA ILE A 30 14.33 3.82 0.34
C ILE A 30 14.52 3.16 -1.02
N GLY A 31 13.53 3.28 -1.89
CA GLY A 31 13.52 2.65 -3.20
C GLY A 31 12.75 1.34 -3.25
N ASP A 32 12.43 0.75 -2.10
CA ASP A 32 11.63 -0.46 -2.07
C ASP A 32 10.20 -0.18 -2.48
N GLU A 33 9.57 -1.17 -3.15
CA GLU A 33 8.17 -1.11 -3.54
C GLU A 33 7.35 -2.00 -2.62
N LEU A 34 6.14 -1.53 -2.32
CA LEU A 34 5.18 -2.29 -1.51
C LEU A 34 3.86 -2.34 -2.25
N GLU A 35 3.28 -3.53 -2.33
CA GLU A 35 1.97 -3.72 -2.94
C GLU A 35 1.01 -4.22 -1.86
N VAL A 36 -0.05 -3.46 -1.61
CA VAL A 36 -1.08 -3.84 -0.63
C VAL A 36 -2.24 -4.47 -1.37
N LEU A 37 -2.63 -5.66 -0.95
CA LEU A 37 -3.83 -6.32 -1.45
C LEU A 37 -4.96 -6.07 -0.45
N SER A 38 -6.05 -5.49 -0.92
CA SER A 38 -7.20 -5.17 -0.06
C SER A 38 -8.50 -5.50 -0.77
N THR A 39 -9.45 -6.03 -0.01
CA THR A 39 -10.84 -6.22 -0.48
C THR A 39 -11.75 -5.10 0.01
N ASP A 40 -11.21 -4.13 0.74
CA ASP A 40 -11.96 -3.00 1.27
C ASP A 40 -11.76 -1.77 0.40
N LYS A 41 -12.84 -1.28 -0.19
CA LYS A 41 -12.82 -0.12 -1.07
C LYS A 41 -12.37 1.15 -0.34
N GLY A 42 -12.72 1.29 0.93
CA GLY A 42 -12.31 2.43 1.73
C GLY A 42 -10.80 2.52 1.87
N SER A 43 -10.15 1.39 2.11
CA SER A 43 -8.69 1.34 2.20
C SER A 43 -8.03 1.67 0.86
N ALA A 44 -8.64 1.22 -0.24
CA ALA A 44 -8.13 1.52 -1.58
C ALA A 44 -8.13 3.03 -1.88
N ALA A 45 -9.03 3.79 -1.24
CA ALA A 45 -9.07 5.24 -1.36
C ALA A 45 -8.11 5.92 -0.35
N ASP A 46 -8.03 5.39 0.86
CA ASP A 46 -7.26 6.00 1.95
C ASP A 46 -5.76 5.86 1.76
N ILE A 47 -5.30 4.72 1.24
CA ILE A 47 -3.88 4.46 1.06
C ILE A 47 -3.23 5.46 0.10
N PRO A 48 -3.77 5.72 -1.10
CA PRO A 48 -3.20 6.72 -1.99
C PRO A 48 -3.16 8.12 -1.37
N GLU A 49 -4.18 8.48 -0.62
CA GLU A 49 -4.23 9.77 0.04
C GLU A 49 -3.12 9.90 1.08
N TRP A 50 -2.93 8.88 1.90
CA TRP A 50 -1.86 8.87 2.91
C TRP A 50 -0.47 8.93 2.24
N ILE A 51 -0.27 8.18 1.16
CA ILE A 51 1.00 8.15 0.43
C ILE A 51 1.37 9.54 -0.07
N ARG A 52 0.41 10.27 -0.63
CA ARG A 52 0.65 11.65 -1.08
C ARG A 52 0.95 12.58 0.08
N LYS A 53 0.26 12.38 1.19
CA LYS A 53 0.42 13.23 2.37
C LYS A 53 1.81 13.11 2.99
N VAL A 54 2.36 11.91 3.05
CA VAL A 54 3.68 11.68 3.64
C VAL A 54 4.82 11.80 2.62
N GLY A 55 4.51 11.90 1.33
CA GLY A 55 5.50 12.17 0.30
C GLY A 55 6.15 10.96 -0.32
N HIS A 56 5.59 9.76 -0.14
CA HIS A 56 6.04 8.59 -0.88
C HIS A 56 5.41 8.59 -2.28
N GLU A 57 5.88 7.71 -3.15
CA GLU A 57 5.40 7.65 -4.53
C GLU A 57 4.29 6.61 -4.67
N LEU A 58 3.16 7.01 -5.26
CA LEU A 58 2.11 6.08 -5.64
C LEU A 58 2.38 5.59 -7.06
N ILE A 59 2.69 4.31 -7.20
CA ILE A 59 2.99 3.74 -8.51
C ILE A 59 1.71 3.43 -9.26
N GLY A 60 0.71 2.86 -8.59
CA GLY A 60 -0.56 2.59 -9.25
C GLY A 60 -1.57 1.95 -8.32
N VAL A 61 -2.82 2.00 -8.77
CA VAL A 61 -3.95 1.35 -8.11
C VAL A 61 -4.72 0.62 -9.18
N ARG A 62 -4.99 -0.67 -8.96
CA ARG A 62 -5.84 -1.43 -9.89
C ARG A 62 -6.74 -2.35 -9.09
N GLU A 63 -7.89 -2.67 -9.67
CA GLU A 63 -8.79 -3.67 -9.12
C GLU A 63 -8.81 -4.88 -10.04
N GLU A 64 -8.76 -6.06 -9.45
CA GLU A 64 -8.76 -7.31 -10.19
C GLU A 64 -9.52 -8.35 -9.39
N ALA A 65 -10.64 -8.84 -9.93
CA ALA A 65 -11.50 -9.84 -9.28
C ALA A 65 -11.89 -9.46 -7.84
N GLY A 66 -12.23 -8.20 -7.61
CA GLY A 66 -12.65 -7.70 -6.30
C GLY A 66 -11.51 -7.41 -5.33
N VAL A 67 -10.27 -7.55 -5.78
CA VAL A 67 -9.09 -7.25 -4.96
C VAL A 67 -8.42 -5.99 -5.49
N TRP A 68 -8.22 -5.03 -4.61
CA TRP A 68 -7.50 -3.79 -4.93
C TRP A 68 -6.01 -3.99 -4.71
N HIS A 69 -5.22 -3.66 -5.73
CA HIS A 69 -3.76 -3.71 -5.68
C HIS A 69 -3.23 -2.28 -5.66
N VAL A 70 -2.73 -1.86 -4.52
CA VAL A 70 -2.17 -0.52 -4.36
C VAL A 70 -0.66 -0.65 -4.25
N THR A 71 0.06 -0.15 -5.25
CA THR A 71 1.51 -0.27 -5.30
C THR A 71 2.13 1.09 -5.01
N VAL A 72 3.04 1.12 -4.06
CA VAL A 72 3.72 2.33 -3.60
C VAL A 72 5.22 2.11 -3.54
N LYS A 73 5.97 3.22 -3.56
CA LYS A 73 7.43 3.18 -3.46
C LYS A 73 7.87 4.08 -2.33
N LYS A 74 8.74 3.57 -1.47
CA LYS A 74 9.29 4.37 -0.38
C LYS A 74 10.35 5.32 -0.94
N THR A 75 10.16 6.62 -0.70
CA THR A 75 11.06 7.66 -1.20
C THR A 75 11.80 8.40 -0.09
N LYS A 76 11.44 8.15 1.15
CA LYS A 76 12.05 8.84 2.30
C LYS A 76 12.46 7.89 3.39
#